data_2668eebcef93f446b69017efa644b9e2
#
_entry.id   2668eebcef93f446b69017efa644b9e2
#
_cell.length_a   1.000
_cell.length_b   1.000
_cell.length_c   1.000
_cell.angle_alpha   90.00
_cell.angle_beta   90.00
_cell.angle_gamma   90.00
#
_symmetry.space_group_name_H-M   'P 1'
#
loop_
_entity.id
_entity.type
_entity.pdbx_description
1 polymer ?
#
loop_
_entity_poly.entity_id
_entity_poly.type
_entity_poly.pdbx_seq_one_letter_code
_entity_poly.pdbx_strand_id
1 'polypeptide(L)'
;MYNNPYDKLKPPTRQPYTEVYLVRHCHPDYSLQKKLGDYYMPLSAAGRRQRKFLTKKLLAMDIDKIYASGLLRAQETAATYAAKTGKTVIIDKRLDEIDWTDWYRIKYFNMSEKTREKKMAHHLHLDKELDKIQTVARRALADLFKRNRGKRIAIFSHGNFIKALLTGILNADVLGFLSLEIFESSISKLVIDRDGYIILSYINDVAHLSSPPTEEFFAARG
;
A
#
# COMPACT_ATOMS: atom_id res chain seq x y z
N MET A 1 -31.99 2.58 17.75
CA MET A 1 -31.08 2.57 16.57
C MET A 1 -30.51 3.94 16.39
N TYR A 2 -29.20 4.08 16.39
CA TYR A 2 -28.54 5.37 16.11
C TYR A 2 -28.68 5.66 14.59
N ASN A 3 -29.47 6.66 14.23
CA ASN A 3 -29.57 7.14 12.85
C ASN A 3 -28.35 8.03 12.58
N ASN A 4 -27.35 7.50 11.87
CA ASN A 4 -26.22 8.31 11.39
C ASN A 4 -26.72 9.29 10.33
N PRO A 5 -26.68 10.62 10.57
CA PRO A 5 -27.20 11.61 9.63
C PRO A 5 -26.43 11.63 8.29
N TYR A 6 -25.22 11.06 8.27
CA TYR A 6 -24.37 10.96 7.08
C TYR A 6 -24.75 9.77 6.17
N ASP A 7 -25.55 8.82 6.62
CA ASP A 7 -25.93 7.67 5.78
C ASP A 7 -26.72 8.08 4.54
N LYS A 8 -27.43 9.21 4.59
CA LYS A 8 -28.14 9.80 3.44
C LYS A 8 -27.20 10.47 2.42
N LEU A 9 -25.97 10.77 2.81
CA LEU A 9 -24.96 11.42 1.94
C LEU A 9 -24.08 10.42 1.22
N LYS A 10 -24.09 9.15 1.63
CA LYS A 10 -23.33 8.08 0.97
C LYS A 10 -24.04 7.66 -0.31
N PRO A 11 -23.35 7.60 -1.44
CA PRO A 11 -23.93 7.03 -2.64
C PRO A 11 -24.30 5.56 -2.38
N PRO A 12 -25.44 5.07 -2.92
CA PRO A 12 -25.83 3.67 -2.78
C PRO A 12 -24.77 2.78 -3.45
N THR A 13 -24.25 1.81 -2.70
CA THR A 13 -23.29 0.82 -3.22
C THR A 13 -24.02 -0.43 -3.72
N ARG A 14 -23.44 -1.13 -4.70
CA ARG A 14 -24.07 -2.28 -5.37
C ARG A 14 -23.21 -3.54 -5.31
N GLN A 15 -23.80 -4.66 -4.91
CA GLN A 15 -23.17 -5.98 -4.96
C GLN A 15 -23.01 -6.48 -6.40
N PRO A 16 -22.04 -7.38 -6.68
CA PRO A 16 -21.08 -7.94 -5.73
C PRO A 16 -19.94 -6.97 -5.39
N TYR A 17 -19.43 -7.06 -4.17
CA TYR A 17 -18.24 -6.30 -3.74
C TYR A 17 -16.95 -7.07 -4.00
N THR A 18 -15.93 -6.38 -4.51
CA THR A 18 -14.55 -6.88 -4.58
C THR A 18 -13.78 -6.29 -3.41
N GLU A 19 -13.20 -7.12 -2.57
CA GLU A 19 -12.36 -6.67 -1.47
C GLU A 19 -10.89 -6.79 -1.88
N VAL A 20 -10.14 -5.70 -1.72
CA VAL A 20 -8.72 -5.63 -2.06
C VAL A 20 -7.92 -5.33 -0.79
N TYR A 21 -7.06 -6.25 -0.40
CA TYR A 21 -6.12 -6.11 0.69
C TYR A 21 -4.75 -5.76 0.13
N LEU A 22 -4.34 -4.50 0.29
CA LEU A 22 -3.01 -4.01 -0.06
C LEU A 22 -2.07 -4.31 1.10
N VAL A 23 -1.08 -5.13 0.87
CA VAL A 23 -0.11 -5.58 1.88
C VAL A 23 1.27 -5.05 1.52
N ARG A 24 1.87 -4.20 2.36
CA ARG A 24 3.28 -3.86 2.19
C ARG A 24 4.13 -5.06 2.61
N HIS A 25 5.19 -5.35 1.85
CA HIS A 25 6.15 -6.39 2.19
C HIS A 25 6.66 -6.25 3.63
N CYS A 26 7.04 -7.36 4.25
CA CYS A 26 7.72 -7.37 5.54
C CYS A 26 9.14 -6.83 5.41
N HIS A 27 9.79 -6.53 6.55
CA HIS A 27 11.11 -5.90 6.63
C HIS A 27 12.17 -6.67 5.81
N PRO A 28 12.80 -6.03 4.80
CA PRO A 28 13.83 -6.64 3.98
C PRO A 28 15.20 -6.62 4.67
N ASP A 29 16.12 -7.43 4.19
CA ASP A 29 17.50 -7.45 4.67
C ASP A 29 18.35 -6.43 3.93
N TYR A 30 18.33 -5.18 4.38
CA TYR A 30 19.08 -4.08 3.78
C TYR A 30 20.60 -4.29 3.78
N SER A 31 21.14 -5.16 4.66
CA SER A 31 22.57 -5.48 4.68
C SER A 31 23.04 -6.17 3.39
N LEU A 32 22.10 -6.81 2.69
CA LEU A 32 22.36 -7.51 1.44
C LEU A 32 22.11 -6.66 0.19
N GLN A 33 21.59 -5.43 0.34
CA GLN A 33 21.20 -4.58 -0.79
C GLN A 33 22.36 -4.32 -1.76
N LYS A 34 23.56 -4.00 -1.25
CA LYS A 34 24.75 -3.75 -2.09
C LYS A 34 25.19 -5.00 -2.86
N LYS A 35 24.97 -6.19 -2.31
CA LYS A 35 25.40 -7.47 -2.91
C LYS A 35 24.39 -8.01 -3.91
N LEU A 36 23.09 -7.93 -3.61
CA LEU A 36 22.02 -8.59 -4.37
C LEU A 36 21.21 -7.63 -5.24
N GLY A 37 21.35 -6.32 -5.01
CA GLY A 37 20.49 -5.30 -5.57
C GLY A 37 19.09 -5.28 -4.93
N ASP A 38 18.31 -4.26 -5.22
CA ASP A 38 16.99 -4.08 -4.64
C ASP A 38 16.00 -5.20 -5.02
N TYR A 39 16.12 -5.71 -6.25
CA TYR A 39 15.18 -6.69 -6.79
C TYR A 39 15.22 -8.05 -6.06
N TYR A 40 16.41 -8.51 -5.70
CA TYR A 40 16.66 -9.81 -5.07
C TYR A 40 16.88 -9.73 -3.56
N MET A 41 16.59 -8.59 -2.94
CA MET A 41 16.74 -8.41 -1.50
C MET A 41 15.68 -9.23 -0.74
N PRO A 42 16.11 -10.22 0.09
CA PRO A 42 15.21 -11.10 0.82
C PRO A 42 14.68 -10.44 2.09
N LEU A 43 13.77 -11.13 2.79
CA LEU A 43 13.34 -10.72 4.12
C LEU A 43 14.43 -10.96 5.18
N SER A 44 14.61 -9.97 6.07
CA SER A 44 15.45 -10.08 7.25
C SER A 44 14.88 -11.07 8.28
N ALA A 45 15.61 -11.34 9.35
CA ALA A 45 15.11 -12.11 10.48
C ALA A 45 13.85 -11.46 11.11
N ALA A 46 13.84 -10.11 11.22
CA ALA A 46 12.68 -9.34 11.68
C ALA A 46 11.50 -9.51 10.71
N GLY A 47 11.73 -9.36 9.41
CA GLY A 47 10.69 -9.55 8.39
C GLY A 47 10.09 -10.94 8.38
N ARG A 48 10.89 -11.98 8.61
CA ARG A 48 10.38 -13.35 8.76
C ARG A 48 9.51 -13.53 10.01
N ARG A 49 9.79 -12.79 11.10
CA ARG A 49 8.90 -12.75 12.29
C ARG A 49 7.60 -12.00 11.96
N GLN A 50 7.66 -10.81 11.35
CA GLN A 50 6.48 -10.06 10.90
C GLN A 50 5.58 -10.91 10.01
N ARG A 51 6.16 -11.65 9.04
CA ARG A 51 5.44 -12.54 8.13
C ARG A 51 4.61 -13.62 8.86
N LYS A 52 5.08 -14.13 10.00
CA LYS A 52 4.32 -15.11 10.80
C LYS A 52 3.02 -14.51 11.33
N PHE A 53 3.10 -13.30 11.91
CA PHE A 53 1.92 -12.59 12.44
C PHE A 53 0.98 -12.17 11.30
N LEU A 54 1.53 -11.61 10.22
CA LEU A 54 0.78 -11.24 9.02
C LEU A 54 0.02 -12.45 8.45
N THR A 55 0.69 -13.59 8.31
CA THR A 55 0.06 -14.82 7.81
C THR A 55 -1.13 -15.24 8.69
N LYS A 56 -0.98 -15.18 10.04
CA LYS A 56 -2.07 -15.48 10.96
C LYS A 56 -3.27 -14.54 10.74
N LYS A 57 -3.02 -13.24 10.55
CA LYS A 57 -4.07 -12.24 10.27
C LYS A 57 -4.76 -12.53 8.94
N LEU A 58 -3.99 -12.81 7.88
CA LEU A 58 -4.53 -13.06 6.53
C LEU A 58 -5.38 -14.36 6.47
N LEU A 59 -5.07 -15.38 7.26
CA LEU A 59 -5.85 -16.62 7.31
C LEU A 59 -7.30 -16.39 7.76
N ALA A 60 -7.55 -15.32 8.51
CA ALA A 60 -8.92 -14.95 8.94
C ALA A 60 -9.68 -14.12 7.88
N MET A 61 -9.07 -13.78 6.73
CA MET A 61 -9.66 -12.87 5.74
C MET A 61 -10.24 -13.57 4.52
N ASP A 62 -10.11 -14.91 4.43
CA ASP A 62 -10.67 -15.76 3.37
C ASP A 62 -10.39 -15.21 1.95
N ILE A 63 -9.09 -14.98 1.64
CA ILE A 63 -8.63 -14.39 0.38
C ILE A 63 -8.72 -15.42 -0.74
N ASP A 64 -9.33 -15.06 -1.88
CA ASP A 64 -9.49 -15.94 -3.04
C ASP A 64 -8.24 -16.02 -3.90
N LYS A 65 -7.57 -14.87 -4.14
CA LYS A 65 -6.40 -14.79 -5.03
C LYS A 65 -5.30 -13.91 -4.44
N ILE A 66 -4.07 -14.27 -4.76
CA ILE A 66 -2.86 -13.60 -4.28
C ILE A 66 -2.09 -13.06 -5.47
N TYR A 67 -1.79 -11.76 -5.43
CA TYR A 67 -0.92 -11.08 -6.37
C TYR A 67 0.30 -10.55 -5.63
N ALA A 68 1.46 -10.57 -6.26
CA ALA A 68 2.66 -9.99 -5.70
C ALA A 68 3.49 -9.27 -6.77
N SER A 69 4.22 -8.26 -6.32
CA SER A 69 5.30 -7.62 -7.06
C SER A 69 6.37 -8.63 -7.49
N GLY A 70 7.13 -8.29 -8.52
CA GLY A 70 8.28 -9.06 -8.97
C GLY A 70 9.45 -9.09 -7.99
N LEU A 71 9.51 -8.18 -7.00
CA LEU A 71 10.61 -8.09 -6.04
C LEU A 71 10.52 -9.20 -4.98
N LEU A 72 11.67 -9.81 -4.66
CA LEU A 72 11.75 -11.00 -3.82
C LEU A 72 11.08 -10.81 -2.44
N ARG A 73 11.29 -9.67 -1.78
CA ARG A 73 10.69 -9.37 -0.46
C ARG A 73 9.16 -9.43 -0.44
N ALA A 74 8.50 -9.02 -1.53
CA ALA A 74 7.05 -9.09 -1.64
C ALA A 74 6.58 -10.53 -1.86
N GLN A 75 7.27 -11.28 -2.72
CA GLN A 75 7.01 -12.69 -2.97
C GLN A 75 7.20 -13.53 -1.70
N GLU A 76 8.32 -13.35 -0.97
CA GLU A 76 8.57 -14.03 0.29
C GLU A 76 7.53 -13.68 1.36
N THR A 77 7.04 -12.44 1.38
CA THR A 77 5.96 -12.04 2.29
C THR A 77 4.68 -12.84 2.02
N ALA A 78 4.33 -13.05 0.76
CA ALA A 78 3.14 -13.79 0.34
C ALA A 78 3.30 -15.32 0.53
N ALA A 79 4.52 -15.85 0.41
CA ALA A 79 4.80 -17.28 0.25
C ALA A 79 4.23 -18.15 1.38
N THR A 80 4.35 -17.71 2.66
CA THR A 80 3.87 -18.51 3.79
C THR A 80 2.33 -18.64 3.80
N TYR A 81 1.62 -17.55 3.47
CA TYR A 81 0.17 -17.57 3.33
C TYR A 81 -0.26 -18.46 2.15
N ALA A 82 0.39 -18.31 1.00
CA ALA A 82 0.14 -19.12 -0.18
C ALA A 82 0.31 -20.61 0.09
N ALA A 83 1.43 -21.00 0.71
CA ALA A 83 1.70 -22.39 1.08
C ALA A 83 0.64 -22.98 2.05
N LYS A 84 0.20 -22.20 3.06
CA LYS A 84 -0.81 -22.65 4.03
C LYS A 84 -2.21 -22.80 3.43
N THR A 85 -2.51 -22.07 2.36
CA THR A 85 -3.85 -22.08 1.73
C THR A 85 -3.89 -22.86 0.43
N GLY A 86 -2.76 -23.40 -0.06
CA GLY A 86 -2.65 -24.08 -1.35
C GLY A 86 -2.86 -23.15 -2.54
N LYS A 87 -2.76 -21.82 -2.35
CA LYS A 87 -3.01 -20.84 -3.42
C LYS A 87 -1.72 -20.43 -4.10
N THR A 88 -1.80 -20.19 -5.40
CA THR A 88 -0.67 -19.71 -6.21
C THR A 88 -0.52 -18.19 -6.07
N VAL A 89 0.71 -17.73 -5.95
CA VAL A 89 1.05 -16.30 -6.02
C VAL A 89 1.21 -15.92 -7.50
N ILE A 90 0.39 -14.98 -7.96
CA ILE A 90 0.44 -14.43 -9.31
C ILE A 90 1.35 -13.21 -9.31
N ILE A 91 2.47 -13.27 -10.04
CA ILE A 91 3.40 -12.15 -10.13
C ILE A 91 2.92 -11.13 -11.16
N ASP A 92 2.86 -9.87 -10.74
CA ASP A 92 2.54 -8.74 -11.61
C ASP A 92 3.56 -7.60 -11.37
N LYS A 93 4.47 -7.40 -12.31
CA LYS A 93 5.53 -6.38 -12.20
C LYS A 93 5.01 -4.93 -12.13
N ARG A 94 3.76 -4.68 -12.48
CA ARG A 94 3.14 -3.36 -12.32
C ARG A 94 2.94 -2.98 -10.85
N LEU A 95 3.11 -3.96 -9.93
CA LEU A 95 3.03 -3.79 -8.47
C LEU A 95 4.41 -3.55 -7.85
N ASP A 96 5.47 -3.41 -8.66
CA ASP A 96 6.84 -3.21 -8.18
C ASP A 96 6.99 -1.85 -7.49
N GLU A 97 8.06 -1.71 -6.68
CA GLU A 97 8.34 -0.48 -5.96
C GLU A 97 8.63 0.67 -6.93
N ILE A 98 8.21 1.85 -6.53
CA ILE A 98 8.45 3.09 -7.23
C ILE A 98 9.64 3.79 -6.56
N ASP A 99 10.72 3.99 -7.30
CA ASP A 99 11.91 4.67 -6.80
C ASP A 99 11.68 6.19 -6.74
N TRP A 100 11.72 6.73 -5.51
CA TRP A 100 11.49 8.16 -5.24
C TRP A 100 12.42 8.64 -4.13
N THR A 101 13.63 8.95 -4.46
CA THR A 101 14.65 9.35 -3.49
C THR A 101 14.63 10.83 -3.13
N ASP A 102 14.13 11.70 -4.01
CA ASP A 102 14.26 13.16 -3.84
C ASP A 102 13.16 13.82 -3.00
N TRP A 103 12.10 13.12 -2.70
CA TRP A 103 10.88 13.66 -2.10
C TRP A 103 10.92 13.82 -0.59
N TYR A 104 11.84 13.19 0.11
CA TYR A 104 11.89 13.14 1.57
C TYR A 104 12.41 14.42 2.25
N ARG A 105 12.69 15.48 1.49
CA ARG A 105 13.30 16.72 2.01
C ARG A 105 12.35 17.89 2.22
N ILE A 106 11.04 17.74 2.04
CA ILE A 106 10.09 18.84 2.20
C ILE A 106 9.68 18.98 3.66
N LYS A 107 10.01 20.13 4.27
CA LYS A 107 9.61 20.47 5.65
C LYS A 107 8.39 21.38 5.63
N TYR A 108 7.26 20.90 6.15
CA TYR A 108 5.97 21.58 6.07
C TYR A 108 5.70 22.62 7.14
N PHE A 109 6.05 22.31 8.40
CA PHE A 109 5.41 22.92 9.55
C PHE A 109 5.90 24.31 9.92
N ASN A 110 7.01 24.78 9.39
CA ASN A 110 7.59 26.08 9.71
C ASN A 110 7.49 27.07 8.54
N MET A 111 6.45 26.96 7.72
CA MET A 111 6.27 27.82 6.56
C MET A 111 5.09 28.77 6.75
N SER A 112 5.34 30.09 6.61
CA SER A 112 4.26 31.04 6.39
C SER A 112 3.47 30.68 5.14
N GLU A 113 2.19 31.06 5.05
CA GLU A 113 1.33 30.81 3.91
C GLU A 113 1.99 31.25 2.58
N LYS A 114 2.55 32.45 2.54
CA LYS A 114 3.29 32.97 1.38
C LYS A 114 4.51 32.12 1.00
N THR A 115 5.24 31.58 1.96
CA THR A 115 6.37 30.67 1.69
C THR A 115 5.89 29.31 1.21
N ARG A 116 4.76 28.83 1.71
CA ARG A 116 4.11 27.59 1.27
C ARG A 116 3.67 27.71 -0.19
N GLU A 117 2.97 28.76 -0.57
CA GLU A 117 2.55 29.01 -1.95
C GLU A 117 3.74 29.06 -2.92
N LYS A 118 4.82 29.79 -2.56
CA LYS A 118 6.02 29.86 -3.37
C LYS A 118 6.72 28.52 -3.53
N LYS A 119 6.78 27.70 -2.47
CA LYS A 119 7.35 26.35 -2.55
C LYS A 119 6.45 25.37 -3.32
N MET A 120 5.12 25.48 -3.17
CA MET A 120 4.17 24.71 -3.96
C MET A 120 4.34 24.98 -5.46
N ALA A 121 4.45 26.25 -5.86
CA ALA A 121 4.73 26.61 -7.25
C ALA A 121 6.03 25.98 -7.77
N HIS A 122 7.07 25.89 -6.92
CA HIS A 122 8.35 25.22 -7.26
C HIS A 122 8.19 23.70 -7.42
N HIS A 123 7.20 23.08 -6.77
CA HIS A 123 6.97 21.63 -6.81
C HIS A 123 5.89 21.16 -7.79
N LEU A 124 5.33 22.06 -8.60
CA LEU A 124 4.32 21.70 -9.61
C LEU A 124 4.76 20.62 -10.59
N HIS A 125 6.05 20.52 -10.89
CA HIS A 125 6.60 19.44 -11.71
C HIS A 125 6.47 18.07 -11.03
N LEU A 126 6.62 18.02 -9.68
CA LEU A 126 6.48 16.80 -8.89
C LEU A 126 5.04 16.29 -8.89
N ASP A 127 4.06 17.19 -8.85
CA ASP A 127 2.64 16.80 -8.96
C ASP A 127 2.35 16.15 -10.31
N LYS A 128 2.92 16.66 -11.40
CA LYS A 128 2.77 16.05 -12.73
C LYS A 128 3.40 14.67 -12.82
N GLU A 129 4.54 14.46 -12.17
CA GLU A 129 5.17 13.14 -12.11
C GLU A 129 4.38 12.18 -11.22
N LEU A 130 3.91 12.65 -10.07
CA LEU A 130 3.03 11.88 -9.19
C LEU A 130 1.76 11.44 -9.91
N ASP A 131 1.09 12.33 -10.65
CA ASP A 131 -0.12 12.00 -11.40
C ASP A 131 0.10 10.86 -12.40
N LYS A 132 1.25 10.84 -13.08
CA LYS A 132 1.60 9.72 -13.97
C LYS A 132 1.66 8.40 -13.21
N ILE A 133 2.30 8.39 -12.05
CA ILE A 133 2.48 7.19 -11.23
C ILE A 133 1.17 6.76 -10.59
N GLN A 134 0.40 7.70 -10.04
CA GLN A 134 -0.94 7.44 -9.54
C GLN A 134 -1.83 6.85 -10.63
N THR A 135 -1.69 7.34 -11.86
CA THR A 135 -2.42 6.82 -13.02
C THR A 135 -2.02 5.38 -13.35
N VAL A 136 -0.72 5.05 -13.32
CA VAL A 136 -0.24 3.67 -13.52
C VAL A 136 -0.77 2.74 -12.43
N ALA A 137 -0.68 3.15 -11.16
CA ALA A 137 -1.17 2.37 -10.04
C ALA A 137 -2.69 2.14 -10.10
N ARG A 138 -3.48 3.19 -10.43
CA ARG A 138 -4.94 3.08 -10.63
C ARG A 138 -5.30 2.15 -11.79
N ARG A 139 -4.57 2.18 -12.90
CA ARG A 139 -4.76 1.26 -14.03
C ARG A 139 -4.50 -0.18 -13.65
N ALA A 140 -3.42 -0.44 -12.90
CA ALA A 140 -3.12 -1.78 -12.38
C ALA A 140 -4.27 -2.30 -11.49
N LEU A 141 -4.78 -1.48 -10.56
CA LEU A 141 -5.93 -1.85 -9.73
C LEU A 141 -7.19 -2.09 -10.57
N ALA A 142 -7.48 -1.23 -11.53
CA ALA A 142 -8.67 -1.36 -12.40
C ALA A 142 -8.66 -2.68 -13.19
N ASP A 143 -7.49 -3.09 -13.71
CA ASP A 143 -7.34 -4.38 -14.41
C ASP A 143 -7.50 -5.57 -13.45
N LEU A 144 -6.94 -5.49 -12.25
CA LEU A 144 -7.10 -6.52 -11.23
C LEU A 144 -8.56 -6.62 -10.79
N PHE A 145 -9.25 -5.50 -10.61
CA PHE A 145 -10.68 -5.47 -10.31
C PHE A 145 -11.52 -6.14 -11.39
N LYS A 146 -11.30 -5.80 -12.68
CA LYS A 146 -12.04 -6.41 -13.80
C LYS A 146 -11.94 -7.93 -13.82
N ARG A 147 -10.76 -8.49 -13.49
CA ARG A 147 -10.49 -9.93 -13.49
C ARG A 147 -10.98 -10.66 -12.22
N ASN A 148 -11.34 -9.91 -11.18
CA ASN A 148 -11.63 -10.46 -9.85
C ASN A 148 -12.93 -9.92 -9.24
N ARG A 149 -13.90 -9.55 -10.07
CA ARG A 149 -15.19 -9.04 -9.58
C ARG A 149 -15.83 -10.01 -8.58
N GLY A 150 -16.28 -9.51 -7.46
CA GLY A 150 -16.91 -10.27 -6.39
C GLY A 150 -15.95 -11.13 -5.56
N LYS A 151 -14.63 -10.98 -5.71
CA LYS A 151 -13.60 -11.75 -4.99
C LYS A 151 -12.87 -10.92 -3.94
N ARG A 152 -12.26 -11.62 -3.00
CA ARG A 152 -11.29 -11.08 -2.05
C ARG A 152 -9.89 -11.34 -2.58
N ILE A 153 -9.14 -10.28 -2.86
CA ILE A 153 -7.77 -10.39 -3.38
C ILE A 153 -6.77 -9.74 -2.44
N ALA A 154 -5.61 -10.37 -2.27
CA ALA A 154 -4.45 -9.76 -1.61
C ALA A 154 -3.41 -9.35 -2.63
N ILE A 155 -2.88 -8.15 -2.49
CA ILE A 155 -1.85 -7.56 -3.34
C ILE A 155 -0.64 -7.25 -2.46
N PHE A 156 0.44 -8.02 -2.60
CA PHE A 156 1.69 -7.81 -1.89
C PHE A 156 2.60 -6.90 -2.70
N SER A 157 2.84 -5.71 -2.17
CA SER A 157 3.55 -4.64 -2.87
C SER A 157 4.42 -3.83 -1.89
N HIS A 158 4.64 -2.56 -2.17
CA HIS A 158 5.65 -1.71 -1.57
C HIS A 158 5.06 -0.39 -1.06
N GLY A 159 5.87 0.35 -0.27
CA GLY A 159 5.45 1.59 0.36
C GLY A 159 4.99 2.64 -0.65
N ASN A 160 5.86 3.02 -1.59
CA ASN A 160 5.54 4.08 -2.53
C ASN A 160 4.46 3.69 -3.55
N PHE A 161 4.41 2.43 -3.98
CA PHE A 161 3.32 1.96 -4.84
C PHE A 161 1.96 2.10 -4.14
N ILE A 162 1.85 1.61 -2.89
CA ILE A 162 0.60 1.69 -2.12
C ILE A 162 0.23 3.14 -1.85
N LYS A 163 1.20 4.00 -1.49
CA LYS A 163 0.98 5.45 -1.31
C LYS A 163 0.46 6.09 -2.60
N ALA A 164 1.08 5.82 -3.75
CA ALA A 164 0.65 6.36 -5.03
C ALA A 164 -0.77 5.90 -5.39
N LEU A 165 -1.10 4.64 -5.14
CA LEU A 165 -2.44 4.12 -5.39
C LEU A 165 -3.48 4.79 -4.48
N LEU A 166 -3.24 4.85 -3.17
CA LEU A 166 -4.19 5.43 -2.21
C LEU A 166 -4.37 6.93 -2.43
N THR A 167 -3.28 7.67 -2.61
CA THR A 167 -3.35 9.11 -2.88
C THR A 167 -3.99 9.40 -4.24
N GLY A 168 -3.78 8.53 -5.24
CA GLY A 168 -4.46 8.63 -6.53
C GLY A 168 -5.97 8.38 -6.44
N ILE A 169 -6.43 7.48 -5.57
CA ILE A 169 -7.86 7.25 -5.29
C ILE A 169 -8.47 8.47 -4.56
N LEU A 170 -7.72 9.06 -3.64
CA LEU A 170 -8.14 10.22 -2.85
C LEU A 170 -7.96 11.56 -3.58
N ASN A 171 -7.41 11.54 -4.80
CA ASN A 171 -7.07 12.73 -5.58
C ASN A 171 -6.16 13.69 -4.80
N ALA A 172 -5.20 13.15 -4.05
CA ALA A 172 -4.26 13.93 -3.26
C ALA A 172 -3.01 14.28 -4.07
N ASP A 173 -2.46 15.45 -3.79
CA ASP A 173 -1.22 15.99 -4.39
C ASP A 173 0.05 15.36 -3.78
N VAL A 174 1.20 15.89 -4.17
CA VAL A 174 2.49 15.46 -3.63
C VAL A 174 2.57 15.60 -2.11
N LEU A 175 1.89 16.58 -1.55
CA LEU A 175 1.87 16.79 -0.11
C LEU A 175 1.13 15.66 0.60
N GLY A 176 -0.03 15.27 0.07
CA GLY A 176 -0.77 14.11 0.54
C GLY A 176 0.03 12.81 0.43
N PHE A 177 0.75 12.62 -0.68
CA PHE A 177 1.64 11.48 -0.86
C PHE A 177 2.75 11.40 0.20
N LEU A 178 3.40 12.54 0.48
CA LEU A 178 4.50 12.60 1.46
C LEU A 178 4.02 12.46 2.91
N SER A 179 2.80 12.90 3.19
CA SER A 179 2.20 12.83 4.54
C SER A 179 1.66 11.45 4.88
N LEU A 180 1.43 10.59 3.88
CA LEU A 180 0.95 9.24 4.10
C LEU A 180 2.12 8.30 4.40
N GLU A 181 2.08 7.61 5.54
CA GLU A 181 3.01 6.53 5.85
C GLU A 181 2.33 5.18 5.67
N ILE A 182 3.07 4.22 5.13
CA ILE A 182 2.65 2.83 4.98
C ILE A 182 3.72 1.97 5.62
N PHE A 183 3.45 1.37 6.76
CA PHE A 183 4.42 0.56 7.51
C PHE A 183 4.63 -0.81 6.86
N GLU A 184 5.82 -1.36 7.03
CA GLU A 184 6.12 -2.75 6.64
C GLU A 184 5.16 -3.74 7.29
N SER A 185 4.76 -4.76 6.54
CA SER A 185 3.75 -5.73 6.98
C SER A 185 2.34 -5.17 7.16
N SER A 186 2.10 -3.87 6.91
CA SER A 186 0.76 -3.28 7.07
C SER A 186 -0.24 -3.78 6.03
N ILE A 187 -1.51 -3.70 6.38
CA ILE A 187 -2.64 -4.01 5.51
C ILE A 187 -3.50 -2.76 5.35
N SER A 188 -3.84 -2.40 4.11
CA SER A 188 -4.88 -1.43 3.80
C SER A 188 -6.00 -2.11 3.02
N LYS A 189 -7.27 -1.76 3.29
CA LYS A 189 -8.42 -2.42 2.67
C LYS A 189 -9.23 -1.44 1.83
N LEU A 190 -9.46 -1.85 0.58
CA LEU A 190 -10.43 -1.23 -0.32
C LEU A 190 -11.61 -2.18 -0.50
N VAL A 191 -12.80 -1.61 -0.61
CA VAL A 191 -14.01 -2.31 -1.06
C VAL A 191 -14.49 -1.63 -2.33
N ILE A 192 -14.60 -2.38 -3.40
CA ILE A 192 -15.00 -1.88 -4.72
C ILE A 192 -16.33 -2.51 -5.07
N ASP A 193 -17.33 -1.70 -5.33
CA ASP A 193 -18.65 -2.18 -5.70
C ASP A 193 -18.70 -2.66 -7.17
N ARG A 194 -19.85 -3.19 -7.57
CA ARG A 194 -20.07 -3.70 -8.94
C ARG A 194 -19.75 -2.69 -10.03
N ASP A 195 -20.00 -1.43 -9.77
CA ASP A 195 -19.88 -0.33 -10.76
C ASP A 195 -18.50 0.35 -10.70
N GLY A 196 -17.63 -0.06 -9.76
CA GLY A 196 -16.27 0.45 -9.61
C GLY A 196 -16.13 1.59 -8.60
N TYR A 197 -17.19 1.87 -7.80
CA TYR A 197 -17.08 2.82 -6.69
C TYR A 197 -16.19 2.23 -5.59
N ILE A 198 -15.17 3.01 -5.17
CA ILE A 198 -14.14 2.55 -4.23
C ILE A 198 -14.42 3.16 -2.86
N ILE A 199 -14.50 2.29 -1.86
CA ILE A 199 -14.52 2.65 -0.44
C ILE A 199 -13.18 2.28 0.16
N LEU A 200 -12.47 3.24 0.72
CA LEU A 200 -11.27 3.02 1.51
C LEU A 200 -11.67 2.68 2.95
N SER A 201 -11.63 1.40 3.29
CA SER A 201 -12.16 0.88 4.56
C SER A 201 -11.24 1.18 5.74
N TYR A 202 -9.93 0.90 5.57
CA TYR A 202 -8.88 1.27 6.51
C TYR A 202 -7.52 1.34 5.80
N ILE A 203 -6.59 2.07 6.39
CA ILE A 203 -5.21 2.26 5.89
C ILE A 203 -4.24 1.83 6.98
N ASN A 204 -3.16 1.15 6.57
CA ASN A 204 -1.96 0.95 7.37
C ASN A 204 -2.20 0.19 8.70
N ASP A 205 -3.10 -0.81 8.70
CA ASP A 205 -3.36 -1.67 9.86
C ASP A 205 -2.16 -2.57 10.14
N VAL A 206 -1.56 -2.40 11.33
CA VAL A 206 -0.44 -3.20 11.86
C VAL A 206 -0.81 -3.89 13.19
N ALA A 207 -2.08 -3.93 13.56
CA ALA A 207 -2.55 -4.48 14.85
C ALA A 207 -2.20 -5.97 15.05
N HIS A 208 -1.76 -6.66 14.00
CA HIS A 208 -1.28 -8.04 14.10
C HIS A 208 0.18 -8.14 14.58
N LEU A 209 0.94 -7.06 14.59
CA LEU A 209 2.31 -7.03 15.09
C LEU A 209 2.33 -6.87 16.61
N SER A 210 3.29 -7.54 17.28
CA SER A 210 3.45 -7.47 18.73
C SER A 210 4.01 -6.11 19.23
N SER A 211 4.66 -5.37 18.34
CA SER A 211 5.18 -4.03 18.60
C SER A 211 4.87 -3.15 17.40
N PRO A 212 4.32 -1.95 17.59
CA PRO A 212 4.10 -1.03 16.49
C PRO A 212 5.44 -0.61 15.87
N PRO A 213 5.52 -0.48 14.53
CA PRO A 213 6.77 -0.13 13.85
C PRO A 213 7.20 1.33 14.04
N THR A 214 6.51 2.11 14.86
CA THR A 214 6.71 3.55 15.05
C THR A 214 8.08 3.90 15.63
N GLU A 215 8.61 3.11 16.55
CA GLU A 215 9.89 3.41 17.20
C GLU A 215 11.09 3.16 16.27
N GLU A 216 11.08 2.06 15.50
CA GLU A 216 12.13 1.77 14.52
C GLU A 216 12.14 2.79 13.36
N PHE A 217 10.98 3.30 12.98
CA PHE A 217 10.85 4.28 11.91
C PHE A 217 11.50 5.63 12.26
N PHE A 218 11.36 6.10 13.49
CA PHE A 218 11.97 7.35 13.95
C PHE A 218 13.44 7.18 14.35
N ALA A 219 13.84 6.02 14.87
CA ALA A 219 15.21 5.73 15.26
C ALA A 219 16.17 5.56 14.06
N ALA A 220 15.70 5.03 12.93
CA ALA A 220 16.52 4.82 11.73
C ALA A 220 16.86 6.09 10.94
N ARG A 221 16.38 7.26 11.37
CA ARG A 221 16.56 8.55 10.69
C ARG A 221 17.32 9.60 11.51
N GLY A 222 17.90 9.17 12.64
CA GLY A 222 18.78 10.00 13.47
C GLY A 222 20.21 10.08 12.92
#